data_7979647006650aaaec947e1f77849721
#
_entry.id   7979647006650aaaec947e1f77849721
#
_cell.length_a   1.000
_cell.length_b   1.000
_cell.length_c   1.000
_cell.angle_alpha   90.00
_cell.angle_beta   90.00
_cell.angle_gamma   90.00
#
_symmetry.space_group_name_H-M   'P 1'
#
loop_
_entity.id
_entity.type
_entity.pdbx_description
1 polymer ?
#
loop_
_entity_poly.entity_id
_entity_poly.type
_entity_poly.pdbx_seq_one_letter_code
_entity_poly.pdbx_strand_id
1 'polypeptide(L)'
;QHAKSAADQNDPEGLRLLGDIHRYGLGRAVDADTARQYYQRAADLGNLVAYQKLLSDSALNNQQNYELTKEIALQRQEAERLYKLAFAAHYGLKRQQNYAEALELYLQSAERGHSKSQTNLGMMYYCGQGVPVDYAQAAKWFEAAAKQRDTMAQYNLACLYYHGLGVEKDINNACFWLQEAIQHGHEQQDVLKELLAQWKQFAQKSSAV
;
A
#
# COMPACT_ATOMS: atom_id res chain seq x y z
N GLN A 1 12.58 2.19 -16.47
CA GLN A 1 13.75 1.48 -15.91
C GLN A 1 13.45 0.91 -14.51
N HIS A 2 12.82 1.65 -13.58
CA HIS A 2 12.53 1.18 -12.22
C HIS A 2 11.60 -0.06 -12.19
N ALA A 3 10.51 -0.08 -12.98
CA ALA A 3 9.60 -1.22 -13.03
C ALA A 3 10.30 -2.50 -13.53
N LYS A 4 11.25 -2.39 -14.47
CA LYS A 4 12.01 -3.52 -14.98
C LYS A 4 12.97 -4.05 -13.89
N SER A 5 13.70 -3.18 -13.20
CA SER A 5 14.58 -3.56 -12.10
C SER A 5 13.85 -4.25 -10.95
N ALA A 6 12.67 -3.74 -10.57
CA ALA A 6 11.82 -4.36 -9.54
C ALA A 6 11.28 -5.73 -9.99
N ALA A 7 10.85 -5.85 -11.25
CA ALA A 7 10.37 -7.12 -11.80
C ALA A 7 11.48 -8.19 -11.92
N ASP A 8 12.73 -7.77 -12.20
CA ASP A 8 13.88 -8.68 -12.22
C ASP A 8 14.17 -9.27 -10.81
N GLN A 9 13.71 -8.60 -9.75
CA GLN A 9 13.75 -9.06 -8.36
C GLN A 9 12.47 -9.81 -7.92
N ASN A 10 11.58 -10.18 -8.87
CA ASN A 10 10.28 -10.76 -8.61
C ASN A 10 9.39 -9.92 -7.67
N ASP A 11 9.56 -8.59 -7.65
CA ASP A 11 8.66 -7.69 -6.92
C ASP A 11 7.25 -7.69 -7.56
N PRO A 12 6.20 -8.06 -6.82
CA PRO A 12 4.85 -8.17 -7.37
C PRO A 12 4.31 -6.86 -7.94
N GLU A 13 4.69 -5.72 -7.35
CA GLU A 13 4.28 -4.40 -7.84
C GLU A 13 5.05 -4.00 -9.09
N GLY A 14 6.35 -4.29 -9.17
CA GLY A 14 7.15 -4.09 -10.36
C GLY A 14 6.64 -4.91 -11.56
N LEU A 15 6.28 -6.16 -11.32
CA LEU A 15 5.64 -7.03 -12.31
C LEU A 15 4.29 -6.45 -12.77
N ARG A 16 3.44 -6.02 -11.85
CA ARG A 16 2.15 -5.39 -12.17
C ARG A 16 2.35 -4.13 -13.04
N LEU A 17 3.30 -3.28 -12.67
CA LEU A 17 3.63 -2.06 -13.44
C LEU A 17 4.14 -2.38 -14.85
N LEU A 18 4.93 -3.44 -15.03
CA LEU A 18 5.30 -3.91 -16.37
C LEU A 18 4.09 -4.37 -17.17
N GLY A 19 3.16 -5.06 -16.52
CA GLY A 19 1.87 -5.40 -17.13
C GLY A 19 1.13 -4.15 -17.63
N ASP A 20 1.06 -3.09 -16.83
CA ASP A 20 0.44 -1.82 -17.22
C ASP A 20 1.16 -1.16 -18.40
N ILE A 21 2.49 -1.15 -18.40
CA ILE A 21 3.30 -0.59 -19.50
C ILE A 21 2.98 -1.30 -20.82
N HIS A 22 2.87 -2.63 -20.83
CA HIS A 22 2.53 -3.39 -22.02
C HIS A 22 1.06 -3.24 -22.42
N ARG A 23 0.14 -3.21 -21.46
CA ARG A 23 -1.30 -3.08 -21.71
C ARG A 23 -1.68 -1.73 -22.32
N TYR A 24 -1.07 -0.65 -21.85
CA TYR A 24 -1.41 0.71 -22.28
C TYR A 24 -0.41 1.31 -23.27
N GLY A 25 0.60 0.56 -23.67
CA GLY A 25 1.60 1.01 -24.64
C GLY A 25 2.44 2.18 -24.17
N LEU A 26 2.75 2.25 -22.87
CA LEU A 26 3.53 3.36 -22.29
C LEU A 26 4.99 3.30 -22.73
N GLY A 27 5.31 4.07 -23.78
CA GLY A 27 6.65 4.12 -24.39
C GLY A 27 6.98 2.93 -25.30
N ARG A 28 6.00 2.10 -25.68
CA ARG A 28 6.12 0.96 -26.61
C ARG A 28 4.77 0.63 -27.24
N ALA A 29 4.76 -0.30 -28.21
CA ALA A 29 3.50 -0.83 -28.74
C ALA A 29 2.69 -1.57 -27.65
N VAL A 30 1.36 -1.52 -27.77
CA VAL A 30 0.45 -2.29 -26.93
C VAL A 30 0.65 -3.79 -27.18
N ASP A 31 0.81 -4.55 -26.11
CA ASP A 31 0.99 -6.00 -26.13
C ASP A 31 0.18 -6.63 -24.98
N ALA A 32 -1.04 -7.05 -25.29
CA ALA A 32 -1.97 -7.58 -24.29
C ALA A 32 -1.52 -8.96 -23.76
N ASP A 33 -0.87 -9.78 -24.58
CA ASP A 33 -0.43 -11.12 -24.14
C ASP A 33 0.74 -11.03 -23.18
N THR A 34 1.73 -10.18 -23.48
CA THR A 34 2.83 -9.91 -22.54
C THR A 34 2.32 -9.23 -21.27
N ALA A 35 1.37 -8.31 -21.36
CA ALA A 35 0.74 -7.71 -20.18
C ALA A 35 0.11 -8.76 -19.27
N ARG A 36 -0.64 -9.71 -19.85
CA ARG A 36 -1.28 -10.82 -19.12
C ARG A 36 -0.27 -11.70 -18.40
N GLN A 37 0.86 -12.02 -19.03
CA GLN A 37 1.92 -12.82 -18.40
C GLN A 37 2.50 -12.11 -17.18
N TYR A 38 2.74 -10.79 -17.26
CA TYR A 38 3.22 -10.01 -16.12
C TYR A 38 2.19 -9.91 -15.00
N TYR A 39 0.90 -9.69 -15.32
CA TYR A 39 -0.15 -9.70 -14.32
C TYR A 39 -0.31 -11.07 -13.66
N GLN A 40 -0.19 -12.18 -14.42
CA GLN A 40 -0.25 -13.51 -13.85
C GLN A 40 0.89 -13.73 -12.85
N ARG A 41 2.13 -13.42 -13.20
CA ARG A 41 3.27 -13.53 -12.28
C ARG A 41 3.11 -12.65 -11.05
N ALA A 42 2.62 -11.43 -11.20
CA ALA A 42 2.35 -10.55 -10.06
C ALA A 42 1.25 -11.11 -9.15
N ALA A 43 0.21 -11.67 -9.75
CA ALA A 43 -0.91 -12.31 -9.05
C ALA A 43 -0.46 -13.56 -8.28
N ASP A 44 0.36 -14.42 -8.89
CA ASP A 44 0.94 -15.62 -8.26
C ASP A 44 1.79 -15.26 -7.02
N LEU A 45 2.33 -14.05 -7.00
CA LEU A 45 3.04 -13.46 -5.86
C LEU A 45 2.12 -12.66 -4.90
N GLY A 46 0.80 -12.77 -5.06
CA GLY A 46 -0.21 -12.19 -4.16
C GLY A 46 -0.64 -10.77 -4.49
N ASN A 47 -0.27 -10.19 -5.64
CA ASN A 47 -0.70 -8.84 -6.01
C ASN A 47 -2.18 -8.83 -6.43
N LEU A 48 -3.05 -8.37 -5.53
CA LEU A 48 -4.51 -8.34 -5.74
C LEU A 48 -4.94 -7.42 -6.88
N VAL A 49 -4.20 -6.35 -7.17
CA VAL A 49 -4.51 -5.44 -8.29
C VAL A 49 -4.26 -6.14 -9.62
N ALA A 50 -3.18 -6.94 -9.71
CA ALA A 50 -2.92 -7.76 -10.88
C ALA A 50 -4.01 -8.82 -11.10
N TYR A 51 -4.49 -9.48 -10.04
CA TYR A 51 -5.65 -10.35 -10.11
C TYR A 51 -6.89 -9.66 -10.68
N GLN A 52 -7.20 -8.45 -10.18
CA GLN A 52 -8.36 -7.68 -10.66
C GLN A 52 -8.22 -7.33 -12.15
N LYS A 53 -7.01 -7.02 -12.61
CA LYS A 53 -6.74 -6.74 -14.03
C LYS A 53 -6.92 -7.98 -14.91
N LEU A 54 -6.50 -9.14 -14.43
CA LEU A 54 -6.77 -10.42 -15.12
C LEU A 54 -8.28 -10.73 -15.21
N LEU A 55 -9.03 -10.51 -14.13
CA LEU A 55 -10.50 -10.70 -14.14
C LEU A 55 -11.22 -9.77 -15.12
N SER A 56 -10.70 -8.56 -15.33
CA SER A 56 -11.26 -7.61 -16.32
C SER A 56 -10.88 -7.95 -17.76
N ASP A 57 -10.03 -8.94 -17.99
CA ASP A 57 -9.62 -9.36 -19.32
C ASP A 57 -10.70 -10.29 -19.94
N SER A 58 -11.35 -9.79 -20.98
CA SER A 58 -12.40 -10.54 -21.71
C SER A 58 -11.91 -11.83 -22.36
N ALA A 59 -10.61 -12.08 -22.42
CA ALA A 59 -10.01 -13.30 -22.96
C ALA A 59 -10.07 -14.50 -22.01
N LEU A 60 -10.39 -14.29 -20.72
CA LEU A 60 -10.58 -15.37 -19.76
C LEU A 60 -11.96 -16.00 -19.94
N ASN A 61 -12.03 -17.33 -19.94
CA ASN A 61 -13.30 -18.03 -19.92
C ASN A 61 -13.94 -18.01 -18.52
N ASN A 62 -15.23 -18.33 -18.43
CA ASN A 62 -15.99 -18.31 -17.17
C ASN A 62 -15.37 -19.18 -16.07
N GLN A 63 -14.76 -20.32 -16.41
CA GLN A 63 -14.14 -21.21 -15.45
C GLN A 63 -12.86 -20.61 -14.88
N GLN A 64 -12.00 -20.02 -15.72
CA GLN A 64 -10.78 -19.34 -15.29
C GLN A 64 -11.10 -18.14 -14.39
N ASN A 65 -12.12 -17.36 -14.73
CA ASN A 65 -12.61 -16.25 -13.90
C ASN A 65 -13.12 -16.74 -12.54
N TYR A 66 -13.83 -17.88 -12.51
CA TYR A 66 -14.32 -18.47 -11.26
C TYR A 66 -13.17 -18.90 -10.35
N GLU A 67 -12.19 -19.66 -10.87
CA GLU A 67 -11.04 -20.11 -10.07
C GLU A 67 -10.20 -18.94 -9.57
N LEU A 68 -9.97 -17.92 -10.41
CA LEU A 68 -9.25 -16.74 -10.05
C LEU A 68 -9.98 -15.93 -8.94
N THR A 69 -11.30 -15.81 -9.04
CA THR A 69 -12.13 -15.15 -8.02
C THR A 69 -12.06 -15.90 -6.69
N LYS A 70 -12.11 -17.23 -6.73
CA LYS A 70 -11.99 -18.09 -5.55
C LYS A 70 -10.62 -17.93 -4.87
N GLU A 71 -9.54 -17.91 -5.65
CA GLU A 71 -8.18 -17.70 -5.13
C GLU A 71 -8.03 -16.32 -4.46
N ILE A 72 -8.55 -15.25 -5.08
CA ILE A 72 -8.57 -13.90 -4.46
C ILE A 72 -9.32 -13.94 -3.12
N ALA A 73 -10.47 -14.61 -3.07
CA ALA A 73 -11.26 -14.70 -1.84
C ALA A 73 -10.47 -15.43 -0.73
N LEU A 74 -9.78 -16.51 -1.06
CA LEU A 74 -8.95 -17.28 -0.14
C LEU A 74 -7.78 -16.44 0.38
N GLN A 75 -7.07 -15.75 -0.50
CA GLN A 75 -5.94 -14.87 -0.12
C GLN A 75 -6.40 -13.74 0.80
N ARG A 76 -7.57 -13.13 0.53
CA ARG A 76 -8.15 -12.11 1.41
C ARG A 76 -8.53 -12.66 2.77
N GLN A 77 -9.12 -13.85 2.82
CA GLN A 77 -9.50 -14.51 4.07
C GLN A 77 -8.26 -14.83 4.92
N GLU A 78 -7.20 -15.34 4.32
CA GLU A 78 -5.94 -15.62 5.02
C GLU A 78 -5.27 -14.33 5.51
N ALA A 79 -5.25 -13.27 4.70
CA ALA A 79 -4.72 -11.97 5.10
C ALA A 79 -5.48 -11.40 6.33
N GLU A 80 -6.79 -11.49 6.35
CA GLU A 80 -7.62 -11.07 7.49
C GLU A 80 -7.36 -11.94 8.73
N ARG A 81 -7.16 -13.25 8.57
CA ARG A 81 -6.82 -14.16 9.67
C ARG A 81 -5.47 -13.79 10.29
N LEU A 82 -4.46 -13.58 9.45
CA LEU A 82 -3.12 -13.17 9.87
C LEU A 82 -3.15 -11.81 10.58
N TYR A 83 -3.92 -10.85 10.05
CA TYR A 83 -4.13 -9.56 10.72
C TYR A 83 -4.68 -9.71 12.13
N LYS A 84 -5.70 -10.53 12.33
CA LYS A 84 -6.29 -10.76 13.67
C LYS A 84 -5.29 -11.36 14.65
N LEU A 85 -4.47 -12.30 14.20
CA LEU A 85 -3.41 -12.89 15.02
C LEU A 85 -2.32 -11.87 15.34
N ALA A 86 -1.88 -11.09 14.34
CA ALA A 86 -0.92 -10.00 14.52
C ALA A 86 -1.42 -8.96 15.52
N PHE A 87 -2.67 -8.56 15.40
CA PHE A 87 -3.31 -7.60 16.30
C PHE A 87 -3.37 -8.13 17.74
N ALA A 88 -3.72 -9.40 17.91
CA ALA A 88 -3.72 -10.04 19.24
C ALA A 88 -2.31 -10.11 19.85
N ALA A 89 -1.28 -10.41 19.04
CA ALA A 89 0.11 -10.42 19.49
C ALA A 89 0.62 -9.01 19.81
N HIS A 90 0.28 -8.03 18.99
CA HIS A 90 0.68 -6.63 19.15
C HIS A 90 0.15 -6.02 20.45
N TYR A 91 -1.13 -6.25 20.77
CA TYR A 91 -1.79 -5.64 21.94
C TYR A 91 -1.88 -6.56 23.15
N GLY A 92 -1.37 -7.78 23.05
CA GLY A 92 -1.43 -8.75 24.16
C GLY A 92 -2.86 -9.23 24.47
N LEU A 93 -3.75 -9.30 23.47
CA LEU A 93 -5.14 -9.70 23.67
C LEU A 93 -5.27 -11.18 23.97
N LYS A 94 -5.68 -11.54 25.19
CA LYS A 94 -5.79 -12.92 25.69
C LYS A 94 -4.48 -13.71 25.65
N ARG A 95 -3.35 -13.04 25.54
CA ARG A 95 -1.99 -13.59 25.48
C ARG A 95 -0.98 -12.53 25.88
N GLN A 96 0.27 -12.92 26.14
CA GLN A 96 1.36 -11.97 26.33
C GLN A 96 1.65 -11.19 25.04
N GLN A 97 1.90 -9.88 25.16
CA GLN A 97 2.32 -9.05 24.05
C GLN A 97 3.65 -9.54 23.46
N ASN A 98 3.70 -9.59 22.11
CA ASN A 98 4.88 -10.02 21.38
C ASN A 98 5.01 -9.25 20.07
N TYR A 99 5.83 -8.21 20.06
CA TYR A 99 6.03 -7.37 18.88
C TYR A 99 6.75 -8.10 17.74
N ALA A 100 7.69 -9.01 18.03
CA ALA A 100 8.39 -9.75 16.99
C ALA A 100 7.42 -10.64 16.20
N GLU A 101 6.56 -11.39 16.90
CA GLU A 101 5.51 -12.19 16.27
C GLU A 101 4.48 -11.32 15.52
N ALA A 102 4.09 -10.19 16.12
CA ALA A 102 3.16 -9.26 15.47
C ALA A 102 3.73 -8.72 14.15
N LEU A 103 5.02 -8.37 14.13
CA LEU A 103 5.71 -7.89 12.94
C LEU A 103 5.66 -8.92 11.81
N GLU A 104 6.02 -10.17 12.09
CA GLU A 104 6.00 -11.26 11.11
C GLU A 104 4.59 -11.50 10.54
N LEU A 105 3.58 -11.55 11.41
CA LEU A 105 2.20 -11.78 11.00
C LEU A 105 1.61 -10.60 10.24
N TYR A 106 1.91 -9.36 10.65
CA TYR A 106 1.52 -8.18 9.87
C TYR A 106 2.21 -8.15 8.52
N LEU A 107 3.50 -8.51 8.43
CA LEU A 107 4.22 -8.57 7.16
C LEU A 107 3.55 -9.55 6.19
N GLN A 108 3.30 -10.78 6.63
CA GLN A 108 2.62 -11.79 5.82
C GLN A 108 1.22 -11.35 5.34
N SER A 109 0.46 -10.65 6.20
CA SER A 109 -0.84 -10.12 5.86
C SER A 109 -0.75 -8.92 4.91
N ALA A 110 0.22 -8.01 5.13
CA ALA A 110 0.46 -6.81 4.35
C ALA A 110 0.91 -7.14 2.91
N GLU A 111 1.76 -8.17 2.75
CA GLU A 111 2.19 -8.68 1.44
C GLU A 111 1.01 -9.23 0.62
N ARG A 112 -0.03 -9.75 1.28
CA ARG A 112 -1.30 -10.15 0.66
C ARG A 112 -2.25 -8.97 0.39
N GLY A 113 -1.76 -7.74 0.57
CA GLY A 113 -2.51 -6.52 0.28
C GLY A 113 -3.50 -6.07 1.36
N HIS A 114 -3.45 -6.63 2.57
CA HIS A 114 -4.37 -6.23 3.65
C HIS A 114 -4.02 -4.82 4.16
N SER A 115 -4.86 -3.84 3.87
CA SER A 115 -4.61 -2.41 4.13
C SER A 115 -4.31 -2.11 5.60
N LYS A 116 -5.13 -2.62 6.55
CA LYS A 116 -4.91 -2.40 7.98
C LYS A 116 -3.59 -3.01 8.48
N SER A 117 -3.14 -4.13 7.89
CA SER A 117 -1.84 -4.71 8.23
C SER A 117 -0.70 -3.85 7.70
N GLN A 118 -0.83 -3.29 6.51
CA GLN A 118 0.13 -2.34 5.96
C GLN A 118 0.24 -1.10 6.84
N THR A 119 -0.90 -0.54 7.30
CA THR A 119 -0.91 0.61 8.22
C THR A 119 -0.24 0.28 9.54
N ASN A 120 -0.58 -0.86 10.16
CA ASN A 120 0.03 -1.26 11.44
C ASN A 120 1.53 -1.59 11.29
N LEU A 121 1.92 -2.24 10.20
CA LEU A 121 3.33 -2.51 9.90
C LEU A 121 4.11 -1.19 9.71
N GLY A 122 3.55 -0.23 9.00
CA GLY A 122 4.10 1.12 8.89
C GLY A 122 4.28 1.78 10.26
N MET A 123 3.30 1.65 11.16
CA MET A 123 3.41 2.16 12.52
C MET A 123 4.49 1.45 13.34
N MET A 124 4.64 0.13 13.18
CA MET A 124 5.70 -0.62 13.88
C MET A 124 7.10 -0.15 13.46
N TYR A 125 7.34 0.08 12.17
CA TYR A 125 8.58 0.69 11.69
C TYR A 125 8.75 2.13 12.14
N TYR A 126 7.68 2.92 12.15
CA TYR A 126 7.71 4.31 12.61
C TYR A 126 8.08 4.44 14.10
N CYS A 127 7.51 3.57 14.95
CA CYS A 127 7.70 3.60 16.40
C CYS A 127 8.86 2.72 16.89
N GLY A 128 9.46 1.87 16.05
CA GLY A 128 10.49 0.91 16.47
C GLY A 128 9.94 -0.24 17.33
N GLN A 129 8.73 -0.72 17.05
CA GLN A 129 8.08 -1.78 17.82
C GLN A 129 8.45 -3.16 17.24
N GLY A 130 9.31 -3.89 17.94
CA GLY A 130 9.84 -5.19 17.51
C GLY A 130 10.90 -5.13 16.41
N VAL A 131 11.22 -3.95 15.94
CA VAL A 131 12.19 -3.65 14.89
C VAL A 131 12.79 -2.26 15.16
N PRO A 132 14.02 -1.95 14.73
CA PRO A 132 14.54 -0.58 14.80
C PRO A 132 13.67 0.40 14.02
N VAL A 133 13.62 1.66 14.46
CA VAL A 133 12.92 2.73 13.74
C VAL A 133 13.45 2.84 12.31
N ASP A 134 12.55 2.74 11.34
CA ASP A 134 12.86 2.91 9.91
C ASP A 134 11.70 3.67 9.22
N TYR A 135 11.88 4.98 9.09
CA TYR A 135 10.88 5.84 8.46
C TYR A 135 10.70 5.56 6.96
N ALA A 136 11.72 5.05 6.27
CA ALA A 136 11.59 4.71 4.85
C ALA A 136 10.71 3.47 4.66
N GLN A 137 10.88 2.44 5.50
CA GLN A 137 9.95 1.32 5.52
C GLN A 137 8.55 1.73 5.96
N ALA A 138 8.43 2.60 6.96
CA ALA A 138 7.13 3.14 7.36
C ALA A 138 6.43 3.85 6.21
N ALA A 139 7.14 4.72 5.48
CA ALA A 139 6.59 5.43 4.31
C ALA A 139 6.13 4.45 3.22
N LYS A 140 6.93 3.43 2.91
CA LYS A 140 6.57 2.39 1.93
C LYS A 140 5.24 1.70 2.28
N TRP A 141 5.07 1.29 3.54
CA TRP A 141 3.87 0.58 3.96
C TRP A 141 2.66 1.51 4.08
N PHE A 142 2.85 2.74 4.58
CA PHE A 142 1.78 3.73 4.57
C PHE A 142 1.33 4.08 3.15
N GLU A 143 2.25 4.21 2.20
CA GLU A 143 1.90 4.47 0.80
C GLU A 143 1.07 3.33 0.20
N ALA A 144 1.44 2.07 0.49
CA ALA A 144 0.69 0.91 0.03
C ALA A 144 -0.76 0.90 0.57
N ALA A 145 -0.96 1.22 1.85
CA ALA A 145 -2.28 1.34 2.46
C ALA A 145 -3.05 2.59 2.00
N ALA A 146 -2.37 3.73 1.87
CA ALA A 146 -2.96 4.99 1.43
C ALA A 146 -3.57 4.90 0.02
N LYS A 147 -2.90 4.20 -0.89
CA LYS A 147 -3.43 3.87 -2.23
C LYS A 147 -4.71 3.03 -2.17
N GLN A 148 -4.94 2.29 -1.11
CA GLN A 148 -6.17 1.54 -0.83
C GLN A 148 -7.22 2.36 -0.06
N ARG A 149 -7.01 3.67 0.08
CA ARG A 149 -7.89 4.62 0.78
C ARG A 149 -7.96 4.41 2.30
N ASP A 150 -6.92 3.83 2.90
CA ASP A 150 -6.80 3.78 4.35
C ASP A 150 -6.48 5.19 4.86
N THR A 151 -7.42 5.78 5.57
CA THR A 151 -7.34 7.19 5.98
C THR A 151 -6.27 7.46 7.03
N MET A 152 -5.98 6.48 7.88
CA MET A 152 -4.89 6.57 8.85
C MET A 152 -3.54 6.54 8.16
N ALA A 153 -3.38 5.67 7.16
CA ALA A 153 -2.17 5.59 6.37
C ALA A 153 -1.96 6.89 5.55
N GLN A 154 -3.03 7.43 4.96
CA GLN A 154 -2.99 8.71 4.23
C GLN A 154 -2.52 9.85 5.13
N TYR A 155 -3.05 9.94 6.35
CA TYR A 155 -2.62 10.93 7.32
C TYR A 155 -1.15 10.74 7.73
N ASN A 156 -0.75 9.52 8.08
CA ASN A 156 0.62 9.23 8.50
C ASN A 156 1.63 9.52 7.38
N LEU A 157 1.30 9.14 6.15
CA LEU A 157 2.12 9.44 4.98
C LEU A 157 2.25 10.96 4.74
N ALA A 158 1.16 11.70 4.91
CA ALA A 158 1.18 13.16 4.84
C ALA A 158 2.15 13.76 5.87
N CYS A 159 2.14 13.24 7.10
CA CYS A 159 3.07 13.67 8.15
C CYS A 159 4.54 13.36 7.78
N LEU A 160 4.81 12.19 7.20
CA LEU A 160 6.16 11.84 6.75
C LEU A 160 6.68 12.80 5.69
N TYR A 161 5.87 13.13 4.68
CA TYR A 161 6.24 14.13 3.66
C TYR A 161 6.40 15.54 4.23
N TYR A 162 5.56 15.94 5.18
CA TYR A 162 5.67 17.25 5.81
C TYR A 162 6.97 17.43 6.59
N HIS A 163 7.40 16.38 7.31
CA HIS A 163 8.61 16.42 8.13
C HIS A 163 9.87 15.96 7.38
N GLY A 164 9.74 15.30 6.22
CA GLY A 164 10.87 14.70 5.51
C GLY A 164 11.44 13.46 6.22
N LEU A 165 10.57 12.65 6.84
CA LEU A 165 10.96 11.45 7.57
C LEU A 165 10.89 10.23 6.64
N GLY A 166 12.04 9.65 6.30
CA GLY A 166 12.14 8.49 5.41
C GLY A 166 11.80 8.77 3.94
N VAL A 167 11.36 9.98 3.64
CA VAL A 167 11.06 10.51 2.30
C VAL A 167 11.62 11.92 2.19
N GLU A 168 11.85 12.39 0.96
CA GLU A 168 12.17 13.79 0.75
C GLU A 168 11.01 14.68 1.22
N LYS A 169 11.34 15.78 1.92
CA LYS A 169 10.34 16.72 2.41
C LYS A 169 9.60 17.36 1.24
N ASP A 170 8.29 17.14 1.19
CA ASP A 170 7.41 17.67 0.12
C ASP A 170 6.06 18.08 0.70
N ILE A 171 5.87 19.40 0.86
CA ILE A 171 4.65 19.97 1.45
C ILE A 171 3.44 19.79 0.49
N ASN A 172 3.67 19.76 -0.82
CA ASN A 172 2.58 19.57 -1.76
C ASN A 172 2.05 18.14 -1.68
N ASN A 173 2.95 17.14 -1.63
CA ASN A 173 2.57 15.75 -1.38
C ASN A 173 1.95 15.56 0.01
N ALA A 174 2.45 16.25 1.03
CA ALA A 174 1.84 16.25 2.36
C ALA A 174 0.40 16.78 2.32
N CYS A 175 0.16 17.91 1.67
CA CYS A 175 -1.18 18.46 1.50
C CYS A 175 -2.10 17.56 0.67
N PHE A 176 -1.57 16.92 -0.37
CA PHE A 176 -2.32 15.97 -1.19
C PHE A 176 -2.85 14.80 -0.34
N TRP A 177 -1.96 14.10 0.36
CA TRP A 177 -2.36 12.94 1.16
C TRP A 177 -3.27 13.31 2.34
N LEU A 178 -3.05 14.48 2.95
CA LEU A 178 -3.94 14.99 4.00
C LEU A 178 -5.34 15.29 3.47
N GLN A 179 -5.44 15.84 2.25
CA GLN A 179 -6.71 16.08 1.59
C GLN A 179 -7.43 14.77 1.24
N GLU A 180 -6.70 13.76 0.76
CA GLU A 180 -7.24 12.41 0.52
C GLU A 180 -7.81 11.79 1.81
N ALA A 181 -7.10 11.91 2.95
CA ALA A 181 -7.58 11.43 4.24
C ALA A 181 -8.91 12.10 4.64
N ILE A 182 -9.04 13.40 4.44
CA ILE A 182 -10.27 14.15 4.70
C ILE A 182 -11.41 13.67 3.79
N GLN A 183 -11.14 13.53 2.49
CA GLN A 183 -12.15 13.12 1.50
C GLN A 183 -12.66 11.69 1.72
N HIS A 184 -11.79 10.79 2.19
CA HIS A 184 -12.14 9.40 2.47
C HIS A 184 -12.73 9.18 3.88
N GLY A 185 -12.94 10.22 4.66
CA GLY A 185 -13.70 10.14 5.91
C GLY A 185 -12.84 9.80 7.13
N HIS A 186 -11.66 10.38 7.25
CA HIS A 186 -10.85 10.27 8.48
C HIS A 186 -11.65 10.74 9.70
N GLU A 187 -11.53 10.03 10.82
CA GLU A 187 -12.33 10.31 12.04
C GLU A 187 -12.20 11.76 12.57
N GLN A 188 -11.04 12.38 12.37
CA GLN A 188 -10.74 13.75 12.84
C GLN A 188 -10.80 14.78 11.70
N GLN A 189 -11.75 14.67 10.79
CA GLN A 189 -11.82 15.52 9.59
C GLN A 189 -11.68 17.02 9.86
N ASP A 190 -12.32 17.54 10.90
CA ASP A 190 -12.32 18.98 11.16
C ASP A 190 -10.94 19.48 11.59
N VAL A 191 -10.26 18.72 12.45
CA VAL A 191 -8.87 19.02 12.84
C VAL A 191 -7.94 18.94 11.62
N LEU A 192 -8.14 17.95 10.75
CA LEU A 192 -7.33 17.79 9.53
C LEU A 192 -7.57 18.92 8.52
N LYS A 193 -8.78 19.47 8.43
CA LYS A 193 -9.07 20.65 7.58
C LYS A 193 -8.31 21.89 8.05
N GLU A 194 -8.26 22.11 9.35
CA GLU A 194 -7.47 23.22 9.92
C GLU A 194 -5.98 23.02 9.66
N LEU A 195 -5.46 21.83 9.88
CA LEU A 195 -4.06 21.47 9.61
C LEU A 195 -3.72 21.66 8.12
N LEU A 196 -4.59 21.22 7.22
CA LEU A 196 -4.40 21.41 5.78
C LEU A 196 -4.33 22.88 5.38
N ALA A 197 -5.18 23.73 6.00
CA ALA A 197 -5.15 25.16 5.74
C ALA A 197 -3.81 25.78 6.18
N GLN A 198 -3.29 25.39 7.35
CA GLN A 198 -1.98 25.81 7.84
C GLN A 198 -0.83 25.37 6.91
N TRP A 199 -0.82 24.12 6.46
CA TRP A 199 0.20 23.60 5.57
C TRP A 199 0.19 24.29 4.20
N LYS A 200 -1.00 24.55 3.64
CA LYS A 200 -1.14 25.32 2.38
C LYS A 200 -0.61 26.75 2.51
N GLN A 201 -0.88 27.41 3.63
CA GLN A 201 -0.35 28.76 3.90
C GLN A 201 1.17 28.74 4.00
N PHE A 202 1.74 27.71 4.63
CA PHE A 202 3.20 27.54 4.73
C PHE A 202 3.83 27.29 3.35
N ALA A 203 3.25 26.44 2.52
CA ALA A 203 3.72 26.17 1.16
C ALA A 203 3.78 27.44 0.31
N GLN A 204 2.73 28.29 0.38
CA GLN A 204 2.70 29.57 -0.34
C GLN A 204 3.80 30.53 0.08
N LYS A 205 4.08 30.63 1.38
CA LYS A 205 5.17 31.49 1.91
C LYS A 205 6.55 31.01 1.49
N SER A 206 6.75 29.68 1.42
CA SER A 206 8.04 29.08 1.02
C SER A 206 8.32 29.20 -0.49
N SER A 207 7.28 29.38 -1.31
CA SER A 207 7.43 29.57 -2.77
C SER A 207 7.60 31.04 -3.18
N ALA A 208 7.45 31.97 -2.24
CA ALA A 208 7.54 33.41 -2.49
C ALA A 208 8.93 34.03 -2.14
N VAL A 209 9.87 33.20 -1.69
CA VAL A 209 11.28 33.51 -1.40
C VAL A 209 12.20 32.84 -2.40
#